data_9701a74ec0510ed6e38b4ef64a1a0cb5
#
_entry.id   9701a74ec0510ed6e38b4ef64a1a0cb5
#
_cell.length_a   1.000
_cell.length_b   1.000
_cell.length_c   1.000
_cell.angle_alpha   90.00
_cell.angle_beta   90.00
_cell.angle_gamma   90.00
#
_symmetry.space_group_name_H-M   'P 1'
#
loop_
_entity.id
_entity.type
_entity.pdbx_description
1 polymer ?
#
loop_
_entity_poly.entity_id
_entity_poly.type
_entity_poly.pdbx_seq_one_letter_code
_entity_poly.pdbx_strand_id
1 'polypeptide(L)'
;MNFSIKTIWKPVALAVALAFLYATTLSKLGRDWWTDENYSHGLLVPFVIGYIIWAEWETLKNAPKNASLWLGGATILLAITMLLAGTLGAELFVQRVSLIVMLSGIVVYFWGAKLLQFLIVPFLLLLFAIPIPQIIFNKIAFPLQMW
;
A
#
# COMPACT_ATOMS: atom_id res chain seq x y z
N MET A 1 1.13 28.52 -11.79
CA MET A 1 0.30 27.28 -11.70
C MET A 1 -0.93 27.62 -10.87
N ASN A 2 -2.06 27.94 -11.51
CA ASN A 2 -3.32 28.17 -10.80
C ASN A 2 -3.89 26.79 -10.42
N PHE A 3 -3.59 26.32 -9.21
CA PHE A 3 -4.27 25.18 -8.63
C PHE A 3 -5.71 25.60 -8.30
N SER A 4 -6.62 25.29 -9.20
CA SER A 4 -8.05 25.50 -8.93
C SER A 4 -8.46 24.57 -7.78
N ILE A 5 -8.98 25.14 -6.71
CA ILE A 5 -9.55 24.44 -5.54
C ILE A 5 -10.52 23.31 -5.98
N LYS A 6 -11.22 23.51 -7.11
CA LYS A 6 -12.12 22.53 -7.72
C LYS A 6 -11.46 21.24 -8.19
N THR A 7 -10.11 21.19 -8.33
CA THR A 7 -9.39 19.99 -8.81
C THR A 7 -8.76 19.20 -7.65
N ILE A 8 -8.51 19.87 -6.52
CA ILE A 8 -7.80 19.27 -5.37
C ILE A 8 -8.75 18.46 -4.47
N TRP A 9 -10.04 18.78 -4.44
CA TRP A 9 -10.97 18.13 -3.52
C TRP A 9 -11.15 16.61 -3.81
N LYS A 10 -11.05 16.18 -5.08
CA LYS A 10 -11.20 14.77 -5.46
C LYS A 10 -10.09 13.87 -4.88
N PRO A 11 -8.79 14.17 -5.09
CA PRO A 11 -7.73 13.37 -4.48
C PRO A 11 -7.72 13.46 -2.95
N VAL A 12 -8.09 14.62 -2.38
CA VAL A 12 -8.23 14.79 -0.93
C VAL A 12 -9.36 13.92 -0.39
N ALA A 13 -10.53 13.95 -1.02
CA ALA A 13 -11.67 13.11 -0.63
C ALA A 13 -11.34 11.62 -0.72
N LEU A 14 -10.61 11.20 -1.76
CA LEU A 14 -10.14 9.81 -1.91
C LEU A 14 -9.17 9.44 -0.79
N ALA A 15 -8.19 10.31 -0.49
CA ALA A 15 -7.22 10.07 0.58
C ALA A 15 -7.90 9.97 1.95
N VAL A 16 -8.88 10.85 2.24
CA VAL A 16 -9.68 10.80 3.48
C VAL A 16 -10.50 9.52 3.55
N ALA A 17 -11.17 9.13 2.46
CA ALA A 17 -11.94 7.89 2.41
C ALA A 17 -11.06 6.66 2.65
N LEU A 18 -9.86 6.61 2.05
CA LEU A 18 -8.88 5.56 2.28
C LEU A 18 -8.38 5.54 3.72
N ALA A 19 -8.02 6.71 4.27
CA ALA A 19 -7.58 6.83 5.65
C ALA A 19 -8.66 6.36 6.62
N PHE A 20 -9.92 6.67 6.35
CA PHE A 20 -11.04 6.21 7.16
C PHE A 20 -11.28 4.70 7.03
N LEU A 21 -11.27 4.17 5.80
CA LEU A 21 -11.45 2.74 5.54
C LEU A 21 -10.37 1.88 6.19
N TYR A 22 -9.12 2.34 6.16
CA TYR A 22 -7.96 1.64 6.71
C TYR A 22 -7.51 2.18 8.07
N ALA A 23 -8.32 3.01 8.76
CA ALA A 23 -7.93 3.66 10.01
C ALA A 23 -7.43 2.66 11.06
N THR A 24 -8.15 1.56 11.26
CA THR A 24 -7.78 0.51 12.20
C THR A 24 -6.49 -0.21 11.79
N THR A 25 -6.35 -0.51 10.50
CA THR A 25 -5.16 -1.18 9.93
C THR A 25 -3.93 -0.29 10.03
N LEU A 26 -4.07 0.99 9.67
CA LEU A 26 -2.99 1.98 9.75
C LEU A 26 -2.56 2.27 11.19
N SER A 27 -3.51 2.39 12.13
CA SER A 27 -3.18 2.62 13.54
C SER A 27 -2.44 1.43 14.16
N LYS A 28 -2.84 0.20 13.85
CA LYS A 28 -2.13 -1.01 14.30
C LYS A 28 -0.75 -1.12 13.65
N LEU A 29 -0.64 -0.84 12.34
CA LEU A 29 0.64 -0.87 11.62
C LEU A 29 1.62 0.17 12.20
N GLY A 30 1.16 1.40 12.43
CA GLY A 30 1.96 2.45 13.05
C GLY A 30 2.40 2.11 14.47
N ARG A 31 1.53 1.44 15.25
CA ARG A 31 1.89 0.95 16.58
C ARG A 31 2.99 -0.11 16.49
N ASP A 32 2.87 -1.09 15.60
CA ASP A 32 3.87 -2.15 15.44
C ASP A 32 5.23 -1.56 15.03
N TRP A 33 5.25 -0.60 14.13
CA TRP A 33 6.49 0.10 13.74
C TRP A 33 7.12 0.88 14.90
N TRP A 34 6.30 1.36 15.84
CA TRP A 34 6.80 2.12 17.00
C TRP A 34 7.27 1.22 18.14
N THR A 35 6.61 0.09 18.36
CA THR A 35 6.83 -0.76 19.54
C THR A 35 7.71 -1.98 19.26
N ASP A 36 7.81 -2.44 18.00
CA ASP A 36 8.59 -3.62 17.63
C ASP A 36 9.90 -3.18 16.96
N GLU A 37 11.02 -3.45 17.64
CA GLU A 37 12.37 -3.10 17.16
C GLU A 37 12.69 -3.75 15.80
N ASN A 38 12.15 -4.94 15.51
CA ASN A 38 12.37 -5.63 14.24
C ASN A 38 11.71 -4.92 13.05
N TYR A 39 10.66 -4.13 13.30
CA TYR A 39 9.88 -3.42 12.28
C TYR A 39 9.98 -1.90 12.38
N SER A 40 10.84 -1.37 13.24
CA SER A 40 11.04 0.08 13.42
C SER A 40 11.46 0.79 12.12
N HIS A 41 12.16 0.09 11.21
CA HIS A 41 12.47 0.62 9.88
C HIS A 41 11.21 0.96 9.06
N GLY A 42 10.06 0.35 9.37
CA GLY A 42 8.77 0.67 8.75
C GLY A 42 8.38 2.14 8.90
N LEU A 43 8.80 2.81 9.97
CA LEU A 43 8.59 4.26 10.14
C LEU A 43 9.29 5.10 9.09
N LEU A 44 10.42 4.65 8.56
CA LEU A 44 11.18 5.34 7.53
C LEU A 44 10.60 5.11 6.13
N VAL A 45 9.91 4.00 5.92
CA VAL A 45 9.42 3.58 4.59
C VAL A 45 8.53 4.64 3.94
N PRO A 46 7.54 5.27 4.60
CA PRO A 46 6.75 6.33 4.00
C PRO A 46 7.57 7.53 3.51
N PHE A 47 8.63 7.89 4.25
CA PHE A 47 9.53 8.99 3.85
C PHE A 47 10.39 8.62 2.65
N VAL A 48 10.91 7.38 2.62
CA VAL A 48 11.69 6.86 1.48
C VAL A 48 10.82 6.78 0.24
N ILE A 49 9.58 6.31 0.36
CA ILE A 49 8.60 6.27 -0.74
C ILE A 49 8.30 7.68 -1.23
N GLY A 50 8.05 8.62 -0.32
CA GLY A 50 7.84 10.02 -0.66
C GLY A 50 9.02 10.60 -1.43
N TYR A 51 10.25 10.31 -1.00
CA TYR A 51 11.45 10.72 -1.69
C TYR A 51 11.58 10.10 -3.09
N ILE A 52 11.32 8.79 -3.24
CA ILE A 52 11.37 8.11 -4.55
C ILE A 52 10.35 8.72 -5.51
N ILE A 53 9.11 8.94 -5.05
CA ILE A 53 8.05 9.56 -5.86
C ILE A 53 8.45 10.99 -6.26
N TRP A 54 9.06 11.73 -5.35
CA TRP A 54 9.53 13.08 -5.62
C TRP A 54 10.69 13.09 -6.62
N ALA A 55 11.69 12.20 -6.44
CA ALA A 55 12.84 12.08 -7.33
C ALA A 55 12.44 11.66 -8.74
N GLU A 56 11.47 10.74 -8.87
CA GLU A 56 10.96 10.24 -10.16
C GLU A 56 9.75 11.04 -10.67
N TRP A 57 9.47 12.21 -10.11
CA TRP A 57 8.27 12.98 -10.41
C TRP A 57 8.09 13.28 -11.90
N GLU A 58 9.16 13.67 -12.59
CA GLU A 58 9.12 13.96 -14.03
C GLU A 58 8.87 12.70 -14.87
N THR A 59 9.45 11.57 -14.50
CA THR A 59 9.20 10.26 -15.12
C THR A 59 7.74 9.84 -14.94
N LEU A 60 7.23 9.94 -13.71
CA LEU A 60 5.85 9.60 -13.38
C LEU A 60 4.82 10.50 -14.08
N LYS A 61 5.11 11.78 -14.16
CA LYS A 61 4.25 12.77 -14.81
C LYS A 61 4.15 12.56 -16.32
N ASN A 62 5.24 12.14 -16.96
CA ASN A 62 5.35 11.89 -18.39
C ASN A 62 5.03 10.44 -18.78
N ALA A 63 4.82 9.55 -17.81
CA ALA A 63 4.47 8.16 -18.05
C ALA A 63 3.17 8.04 -18.88
N PRO A 64 3.11 7.10 -19.84
CA PRO A 64 1.89 6.91 -20.63
C PRO A 64 0.74 6.48 -19.73
N LYS A 65 -0.32 7.28 -19.72
CA LYS A 65 -1.52 7.08 -18.90
C LYS A 65 -2.55 6.29 -19.69
N ASN A 66 -2.61 5.00 -19.46
CA ASN A 66 -3.62 4.11 -20.03
C ASN A 66 -4.55 3.62 -18.90
N ALA A 67 -5.41 4.51 -18.41
CA ALA A 67 -6.38 4.19 -17.36
C ALA A 67 -7.19 2.95 -17.76
N SER A 68 -7.32 2.01 -16.84
CA SER A 68 -8.10 0.80 -17.04
C SER A 68 -9.14 0.65 -15.93
N LEU A 69 -10.37 1.06 -16.26
CA LEU A 69 -11.51 0.98 -15.34
C LEU A 69 -11.78 -0.46 -14.90
N TRP A 70 -11.67 -1.42 -15.81
CA TRP A 70 -11.92 -2.83 -15.52
C TRP A 70 -10.84 -3.44 -14.63
N LEU A 71 -9.58 -3.33 -15.01
CA LEU A 71 -8.48 -3.89 -14.22
C LEU A 71 -8.36 -3.18 -12.86
N GLY A 72 -8.41 -1.85 -12.86
CA GLY A 72 -8.36 -1.07 -11.62
C GLY A 72 -9.55 -1.36 -10.72
N GLY A 73 -10.77 -1.41 -11.28
CA GLY A 73 -11.99 -1.73 -10.55
C GLY A 73 -11.96 -3.15 -9.96
N ALA A 74 -11.54 -4.14 -10.73
CA ALA A 74 -11.39 -5.51 -10.25
C ALA A 74 -10.34 -5.61 -9.12
N THR A 75 -9.22 -4.89 -9.24
CA THR A 75 -8.17 -4.85 -8.20
C THR A 75 -8.67 -4.17 -6.93
N ILE A 76 -9.43 -3.09 -7.04
CA ILE A 76 -10.07 -2.41 -5.90
C ILE A 76 -11.08 -3.35 -5.22
N LEU A 77 -11.91 -4.05 -5.99
CA LEU A 77 -12.87 -5.02 -5.45
C LEU A 77 -12.13 -6.16 -4.72
N LEU A 78 -11.05 -6.67 -5.29
CA LEU A 78 -10.20 -7.66 -4.65
C LEU A 78 -9.64 -7.13 -3.32
N ALA A 79 -9.15 -5.89 -3.28
CA ALA A 79 -8.65 -5.27 -2.06
C ALA A 79 -9.73 -5.17 -0.97
N ILE A 80 -10.95 -4.78 -1.34
CA ILE A 80 -12.09 -4.72 -0.40
C ILE A 80 -12.42 -6.12 0.13
N THR A 81 -12.48 -7.14 -0.73
CA THR A 81 -12.73 -8.52 -0.30
C THR A 81 -11.63 -9.06 0.62
N MET A 82 -10.37 -8.74 0.33
CA MET A 82 -9.24 -9.07 1.20
C MET A 82 -9.34 -8.35 2.56
N LEU A 83 -9.70 -7.08 2.58
CA LEU A 83 -9.89 -6.31 3.82
C LEU A 83 -11.00 -6.93 4.66
N LEU A 84 -12.13 -7.26 4.06
CA LEU A 84 -13.25 -7.91 4.75
C LEU A 84 -12.85 -9.30 5.27
N ALA A 85 -12.23 -10.12 4.43
CA ALA A 85 -11.76 -11.45 4.83
C ALA A 85 -10.73 -11.37 5.98
N GLY A 86 -9.77 -10.45 5.90
CA GLY A 86 -8.79 -10.22 6.96
C GLY A 86 -9.42 -9.70 8.24
N THR A 87 -10.48 -8.89 8.14
CA THR A 87 -11.19 -8.37 9.31
C THR A 87 -12.02 -9.46 9.99
N LEU A 88 -12.75 -10.26 9.21
CA LEU A 88 -13.56 -11.37 9.72
C LEU A 88 -12.70 -12.52 10.27
N GLY A 89 -11.56 -12.80 9.62
CA GLY A 89 -10.60 -13.80 10.05
C GLY A 89 -9.63 -13.35 11.15
N ALA A 90 -9.75 -12.10 11.60
CA ALA A 90 -8.80 -11.45 12.52
C ALA A 90 -7.32 -11.51 12.07
N GLU A 91 -7.08 -11.59 10.76
CA GLU A 91 -5.77 -11.71 10.12
C GLU A 91 -5.21 -10.33 9.72
N LEU A 92 -4.31 -9.79 10.53
CA LEU A 92 -3.71 -8.46 10.32
C LEU A 92 -2.85 -8.39 9.05
N PHE A 93 -2.18 -9.46 8.68
CA PHE A 93 -1.33 -9.50 7.50
C PHE A 93 -2.16 -9.31 6.22
N VAL A 94 -3.28 -10.03 6.10
CA VAL A 94 -4.19 -9.90 4.96
C VAL A 94 -4.79 -8.49 4.87
N GLN A 95 -5.18 -7.90 6.03
CA GLN A 95 -5.65 -6.50 6.07
C GLN A 95 -4.61 -5.52 5.55
N ARG A 96 -3.33 -5.68 5.92
CA ARG A 96 -2.23 -4.81 5.50
C ARG A 96 -1.88 -4.97 4.04
N VAL A 97 -1.82 -6.22 3.56
CA VAL A 97 -1.60 -6.50 2.13
C VAL A 97 -2.73 -5.93 1.29
N SER A 98 -3.98 -5.99 1.77
CA SER A 98 -5.11 -5.39 1.06
C SER A 98 -4.95 -3.89 0.82
N LEU A 99 -4.27 -3.16 1.72
CA LEU A 99 -3.94 -1.74 1.52
C LEU A 99 -3.05 -1.54 0.29
N ILE A 100 -2.03 -2.37 0.12
CA ILE A 100 -1.13 -2.30 -1.05
C ILE A 100 -1.91 -2.61 -2.33
N VAL A 101 -2.76 -3.64 -2.29
CA VAL A 101 -3.61 -4.01 -3.43
C VAL A 101 -4.60 -2.88 -3.75
N MET A 102 -5.15 -2.21 -2.73
CA MET A 102 -6.04 -1.04 -2.90
C MET A 102 -5.31 0.12 -3.58
N LEU A 103 -4.13 0.48 -3.10
CA LEU A 103 -3.32 1.54 -3.70
C LEU A 103 -2.94 1.20 -5.15
N SER A 104 -2.56 -0.05 -5.41
CA SER A 104 -2.27 -0.54 -6.76
C SER A 104 -3.50 -0.43 -7.67
N GLY A 105 -4.66 -0.83 -7.18
CA GLY A 105 -5.93 -0.73 -7.91
C GLY A 105 -6.29 0.71 -8.26
N ILE A 106 -6.09 1.64 -7.35
CA ILE A 106 -6.32 3.08 -7.57
C ILE A 106 -5.37 3.63 -8.66
N VAL A 107 -4.08 3.26 -8.59
CA VAL A 107 -3.10 3.65 -9.61
C VAL A 107 -3.51 3.12 -10.98
N VAL A 108 -3.87 1.85 -11.08
CA VAL A 108 -4.30 1.24 -12.35
C VAL A 108 -5.60 1.86 -12.86
N TYR A 109 -6.54 2.16 -11.97
CA TYR A 109 -7.83 2.75 -12.31
C TYR A 109 -7.70 4.14 -12.94
N PHE A 110 -6.84 5.01 -12.36
CA PHE A 110 -6.71 6.40 -12.81
C PHE A 110 -5.60 6.62 -13.84
N TRP A 111 -4.50 5.86 -13.74
CA TRP A 111 -3.31 6.09 -14.57
C TRP A 111 -2.90 4.88 -15.40
N GLY A 112 -3.33 3.69 -15.03
CA GLY A 112 -3.07 2.47 -15.77
C GLY A 112 -1.90 1.64 -15.25
N ALA A 113 -1.80 0.40 -15.76
CA ALA A 113 -0.82 -0.58 -15.31
C ALA A 113 0.65 -0.19 -15.59
N LYS A 114 0.89 0.64 -16.60
CA LYS A 114 2.25 1.14 -16.90
C LYS A 114 2.81 2.00 -15.79
N LEU A 115 1.98 2.89 -15.19
CA LEU A 115 2.43 3.69 -14.06
C LEU A 115 2.73 2.82 -12.84
N LEU A 116 1.95 1.75 -12.63
CA LEU A 116 2.21 0.80 -11.56
C LEU A 116 3.58 0.14 -11.66
N GLN A 117 4.09 -0.11 -12.88
CA GLN A 117 5.43 -0.67 -13.09
C GLN A 117 6.54 0.26 -12.57
N PHE A 118 6.38 1.58 -12.69
CA PHE A 118 7.32 2.54 -12.12
C PHE A 118 7.22 2.62 -10.59
N LEU A 119 6.05 2.31 -10.04
CA LEU A 119 5.80 2.30 -8.59
C LEU A 119 6.08 0.94 -7.92
N ILE A 120 6.62 -0.03 -8.66
CA ILE A 120 6.87 -1.38 -8.11
C ILE A 120 7.82 -1.34 -6.91
N VAL A 121 8.86 -0.50 -6.96
CA VAL A 121 9.83 -0.36 -5.87
C VAL A 121 9.18 0.23 -4.62
N PRO A 122 8.44 1.37 -4.67
CA PRO A 122 7.64 1.86 -3.56
C PRO A 122 6.69 0.80 -2.97
N PHE A 123 6.00 0.04 -3.80
CA PHE A 123 5.07 -0.99 -3.31
C PHE A 123 5.78 -2.19 -2.68
N LEU A 124 6.92 -2.59 -3.21
CA LEU A 124 7.76 -3.62 -2.56
C LEU A 124 8.27 -3.15 -1.20
N LEU A 125 8.70 -1.89 -1.08
CA LEU A 125 9.11 -1.32 0.21
C LEU A 125 7.96 -1.33 1.22
N LEU A 126 6.74 -0.97 0.80
CA LEU A 126 5.55 -1.09 1.65
C LEU A 126 5.31 -2.54 2.08
N LEU A 127 5.47 -3.49 1.16
CA LEU A 127 5.28 -4.91 1.47
C LEU A 127 6.28 -5.39 2.51
N PHE A 128 7.56 -5.01 2.40
CA PHE A 128 8.59 -5.35 3.37
C PHE A 128 8.42 -4.64 4.72
N ALA A 129 7.73 -3.50 4.74
CA ALA A 129 7.39 -2.80 5.99
C ALA A 129 6.23 -3.46 6.75
N ILE A 130 5.51 -4.40 6.13
CA ILE A 130 4.41 -5.12 6.78
C ILE A 130 4.99 -6.22 7.67
N PRO A 131 4.70 -6.23 8.99
CA PRO A 131 5.08 -7.32 9.88
C PRO A 131 4.51 -8.67 9.42
N ILE A 132 5.41 -9.64 9.21
CA ILE A 132 5.02 -11.01 8.85
C ILE A 132 4.51 -11.72 10.11
N PRO A 133 3.39 -12.45 10.05
CA PRO A 133 2.89 -13.22 11.19
C PRO A 133 3.96 -14.20 11.71
N GLN A 134 4.14 -14.23 13.02
CA GLN A 134 5.15 -15.10 13.67
C GLN A 134 4.95 -16.58 13.33
N ILE A 135 3.72 -17.00 13.06
CA ILE A 135 3.40 -18.38 12.64
C ILE A 135 4.09 -18.73 11.32
N ILE A 136 4.09 -17.79 10.36
CA ILE A 136 4.76 -17.97 9.06
C ILE A 136 6.28 -17.94 9.25
N PHE A 137 6.77 -16.97 10.03
CA PHE A 137 8.18 -16.84 10.35
C PHE A 137 8.72 -18.10 11.02
N ASN A 138 8.03 -18.63 12.03
CA ASN A 138 8.43 -19.86 12.74
C ASN A 138 8.42 -21.08 11.82
N LYS A 139 7.46 -21.21 10.90
CA LYS A 139 7.42 -22.32 9.94
C LYS A 139 8.58 -22.32 8.96
N ILE A 140 9.13 -21.15 8.64
CA ILE A 140 10.27 -21.00 7.72
C ILE A 140 11.59 -21.10 8.49
N ALA A 141 11.68 -20.43 9.64
CA ALA A 141 12.91 -20.36 10.42
C ALA A 141 13.25 -21.69 11.15
N PHE A 142 12.23 -22.42 11.65
CA PHE A 142 12.45 -23.65 12.41
C PHE A 142 13.20 -24.74 11.63
N PRO A 143 12.86 -25.05 10.37
CA PRO A 143 13.62 -26.01 9.58
C PRO A 143 15.06 -25.57 9.29
N LEU A 144 15.30 -24.25 9.16
CA LEU A 144 16.63 -23.70 8.87
C LEU A 144 17.55 -23.69 10.10
N GLN A 145 17.00 -23.71 11.31
CA GLN A 145 17.79 -23.79 12.56
C GLN A 145 18.17 -25.23 12.92
N MET A 146 17.58 -26.24 12.27
CA MET A 146 17.85 -27.66 12.52
C MET A 146 18.86 -28.24 11.55
N TRP A 147 19.38 -27.43 10.64
CA TRP A 147 20.50 -27.77 9.74
C TRP A 147 21.80 -27.07 10.19
#